data_f6563bc2619bebed23128ccb96283fc3
#
_entry.id   f6563bc2619bebed23128ccb96283fc3
#
_cell.length_a   1.000
_cell.length_b   1.000
_cell.length_c   1.000
_cell.angle_alpha   90.00
_cell.angle_beta   90.00
_cell.angle_gamma   90.00
#
_symmetry.space_group_name_H-M   'P 1'
#
loop_
_entity.id
_entity.type
_entity.pdbx_description
1 polymer ?
#
loop_
_entity_poly.entity_id
_entity_poly.type
_entity_poly.pdbx_seq_one_letter_code
_entity_poly.pdbx_strand_id
1 'polypeptide(L)'
;GDFITAEIAAGRTVNVNLKNLAVGYKNSSFDNGVMIHEYGHGISNRLTSQGYSCLTNLEQMGEGWSDFFSLMLTNTPGYTATTARGIGTYSTNTATTAGGIRQYRYTTDMSVNPHTYADTNTTGGQPHAVGEIWATMLWDLHWKMAEKYGYNYDITANANSGSAKTLQLVT
;
A
#
# COMPACT_ATOMS: atom_id res chain seq x y z
N GLY A 1 -22.00 -12.99 -2.29
CA GLY A 1 -20.64 -13.47 -2.10
C GLY A 1 -20.63 -14.62 -1.12
N ASP A 2 -19.96 -15.71 -1.50
CA ASP A 2 -19.84 -16.86 -0.63
C ASP A 2 -18.81 -16.57 0.47
N PHE A 3 -19.16 -16.89 1.71
CA PHE A 3 -18.28 -16.75 2.85
C PHE A 3 -17.76 -18.14 3.24
N ILE A 4 -16.45 -18.30 3.31
CA ILE A 4 -15.86 -19.42 4.04
C ILE A 4 -15.59 -18.95 5.45
N THR A 5 -16.18 -19.63 6.42
CA THR A 5 -15.88 -19.44 7.83
C THR A 5 -14.91 -20.53 8.25
N ALA A 6 -13.69 -20.15 8.60
CA ALA A 6 -12.71 -21.06 9.15
C ALA A 6 -12.53 -20.78 10.65
N GLU A 7 -12.68 -21.81 11.47
CA GLU A 7 -12.28 -21.74 12.89
C GLU A 7 -10.75 -21.87 12.97
N ILE A 8 -10.10 -20.86 13.51
CA ILE A 8 -8.69 -20.91 13.87
C ILE A 8 -8.58 -21.12 15.38
N ALA A 9 -7.59 -21.88 15.81
CA ALA A 9 -7.34 -22.23 17.20
C ALA A 9 -7.60 -21.05 18.18
N ALA A 10 -8.27 -21.35 19.31
CA ALA A 10 -8.75 -20.42 20.34
C ALA A 10 -10.12 -19.76 20.08
N GLY A 11 -11.02 -20.40 19.33
CA GLY A 11 -12.39 -19.91 19.16
C GLY A 11 -12.52 -18.63 18.35
N ARG A 12 -11.55 -18.30 17.52
CA ARG A 12 -11.63 -17.17 16.60
C ARG A 12 -12.18 -17.65 15.25
N THR A 13 -13.22 -16.99 14.79
CA THR A 13 -13.79 -17.19 13.45
C THR A 13 -13.20 -16.16 12.51
N VAL A 14 -12.57 -16.62 11.43
CA VAL A 14 -12.14 -15.76 10.33
C VAL A 14 -13.14 -15.91 9.19
N ASN A 15 -13.83 -14.83 8.85
CA ASN A 15 -14.72 -14.79 7.71
C ASN A 15 -13.91 -14.41 6.46
N VAL A 16 -13.77 -15.36 5.53
CA VAL A 16 -13.14 -15.11 4.24
C VAL A 16 -14.22 -14.92 3.19
N ASN A 17 -14.29 -13.73 2.61
CA ASN A 17 -15.24 -13.43 1.53
C ASN A 17 -14.67 -13.92 0.19
N LEU A 18 -15.27 -14.95 -0.36
CA LEU A 18 -14.94 -15.45 -1.69
C LEU A 18 -15.76 -14.69 -2.73
N LYS A 19 -15.18 -13.69 -3.36
CA LYS A 19 -15.81 -13.04 -4.49
C LYS A 19 -15.82 -13.95 -5.73
N ASN A 20 -17.02 -14.38 -6.08
CA ASN A 20 -17.44 -14.89 -7.37
C ASN A 20 -16.58 -16.01 -7.99
N LEU A 21 -16.93 -17.24 -7.67
CA LEU A 21 -16.36 -18.47 -8.24
C LEU A 21 -16.47 -18.56 -9.78
N ALA A 22 -17.38 -17.81 -10.41
CA ALA A 22 -17.61 -17.88 -11.86
C ALA A 22 -16.49 -17.23 -12.71
N VAL A 23 -15.62 -16.43 -12.12
CA VAL A 23 -14.50 -15.72 -12.81
C VAL A 23 -13.12 -16.22 -12.39
N GLY A 24 -13.03 -17.33 -11.70
CA GLY A 24 -11.78 -17.84 -11.15
C GLY A 24 -11.49 -17.23 -9.79
N TYR A 25 -11.36 -18.10 -8.80
CA TYR A 25 -10.98 -17.72 -7.44
C TYR A 25 -9.53 -17.23 -7.41
N LYS A 26 -9.31 -16.01 -6.90
CA LYS A 26 -7.98 -15.49 -6.62
C LYS A 26 -7.80 -15.34 -5.13
N ASN A 27 -6.83 -16.06 -4.59
CA ASN A 27 -6.46 -15.95 -3.18
C ASN A 27 -5.53 -14.75 -2.98
N SER A 28 -5.89 -13.84 -2.08
CA SER A 28 -5.08 -12.65 -1.75
C SER A 28 -3.69 -12.99 -1.22
N SER A 29 -3.48 -14.22 -0.71
CA SER A 29 -2.15 -14.69 -0.32
C SER A 29 -1.16 -14.83 -1.50
N PHE A 30 -1.65 -14.75 -2.74
CA PHE A 30 -0.82 -14.70 -3.94
C PHE A 30 -0.66 -13.28 -4.51
N ASP A 31 -1.23 -12.28 -3.85
CA ASP A 31 -1.03 -10.87 -4.20
C ASP A 31 0.15 -10.33 -3.40
N ASN A 32 1.29 -10.17 -4.06
CA ASN A 32 2.50 -9.66 -3.41
C ASN A 32 2.28 -8.27 -2.80
N GLY A 33 1.46 -7.45 -3.45
CA GLY A 33 1.11 -6.13 -2.94
C GLY A 33 0.38 -6.20 -1.61
N VAL A 34 -0.62 -7.08 -1.51
CA VAL A 34 -1.38 -7.31 -0.27
C VAL A 34 -0.49 -7.93 0.81
N MET A 35 0.31 -8.94 0.48
CA MET A 35 1.20 -9.56 1.47
C MET A 35 2.18 -8.57 2.08
N ILE A 36 2.78 -7.70 1.26
CA ILE A 36 3.71 -6.68 1.72
C ILE A 36 2.97 -5.61 2.53
N HIS A 37 1.77 -5.23 2.10
CA HIS A 37 0.91 -4.30 2.83
C HIS A 37 0.64 -4.80 4.27
N GLU A 38 0.17 -6.03 4.40
CA GLU A 38 -0.12 -6.63 5.71
C GLU A 38 1.14 -6.75 6.60
N TYR A 39 2.27 -7.10 5.99
CA TYR A 39 3.55 -7.10 6.72
C TYR A 39 3.98 -5.70 7.14
N GLY A 40 3.65 -4.68 6.32
CA GLY A 40 3.88 -3.27 6.59
C GLY A 40 3.22 -2.78 7.88
N HIS A 41 2.03 -3.27 8.21
CA HIS A 41 1.40 -3.01 9.51
C HIS A 41 2.27 -3.49 10.68
N GLY A 42 2.90 -4.66 10.53
CA GLY A 42 3.83 -5.16 11.54
C GLY A 42 5.06 -4.28 11.72
N ILE A 43 5.57 -3.70 10.63
CA ILE A 43 6.71 -2.77 10.66
C ILE A 43 6.30 -1.46 11.34
N SER A 44 5.27 -0.78 10.84
CA SER A 44 4.84 0.53 11.34
C SER A 44 4.44 0.50 12.81
N ASN A 45 3.72 -0.55 13.25
CA ASN A 45 3.37 -0.72 14.66
C ASN A 45 4.60 -0.88 15.56
N ARG A 46 5.66 -1.55 15.10
CA ARG A 46 6.89 -1.72 15.89
C ARG A 46 7.76 -0.47 15.91
N LEU A 47 7.82 0.26 14.80
CA LEU A 47 8.64 1.46 14.71
C LEU A 47 8.03 2.66 15.43
N THR A 48 6.70 2.77 15.46
CA THR A 48 6.02 3.90 16.08
C THR A 48 5.81 3.74 17.60
N SER A 49 5.92 2.52 18.12
CA SER A 49 5.78 2.27 19.56
C SER A 49 6.48 0.97 19.97
N GLN A 50 6.79 0.83 21.27
CA GLN A 50 7.25 -0.42 21.87
C GLN A 50 6.12 -1.46 22.05
N GLY A 51 4.90 -1.17 21.60
CA GLY A 51 3.71 -2.01 21.74
C GLY A 51 2.97 -2.28 20.43
N TYR A 52 2.03 -3.22 20.49
CA TYR A 52 1.32 -3.72 19.31
C TYR A 52 0.14 -2.84 18.82
N SER A 53 -0.16 -1.73 19.46
CA SER A 53 -1.42 -1.03 19.22
C SER A 53 -1.35 0.49 19.31
N CYS A 54 -0.25 1.10 18.91
CA CYS A 54 -0.13 2.55 18.94
C CYS A 54 -0.92 3.24 17.81
N LEU A 55 -1.14 2.54 16.69
CA LEU A 55 -1.90 3.05 15.54
C LEU A 55 -3.38 2.63 15.65
N THR A 56 -4.07 3.12 16.67
CA THR A 56 -5.46 2.72 16.99
C THR A 56 -6.50 3.81 16.77
N ASN A 57 -6.07 5.05 16.53
CA ASN A 57 -6.98 6.15 16.24
C ASN A 57 -7.44 6.10 14.77
N LEU A 58 -8.58 6.73 14.47
CA LEU A 58 -9.15 6.76 13.12
C LEU A 58 -8.27 7.51 12.10
N GLU A 59 -7.46 8.44 12.55
CA GLU A 59 -6.59 9.28 11.73
C GLU A 59 -5.17 8.72 11.58
N GLN A 60 -4.96 7.47 12.01
CA GLN A 60 -3.65 6.83 11.92
C GLN A 60 -3.25 6.54 10.46
N MET A 61 -1.95 6.53 10.21
CA MET A 61 -1.39 6.42 8.86
C MET A 61 -0.82 5.03 8.53
N GLY A 62 -1.10 4.03 9.34
CA GLY A 62 -0.59 2.65 9.18
C GLY A 62 -0.92 2.04 7.82
N GLU A 63 -2.14 2.29 7.32
CA GLU A 63 -2.57 1.88 5.98
C GLU A 63 -1.69 2.49 4.88
N GLY A 64 -1.34 3.77 5.02
CA GLY A 64 -0.52 4.47 4.05
C GLY A 64 0.94 4.01 4.06
N TRP A 65 1.53 3.75 5.21
CA TRP A 65 2.86 3.14 5.28
C TRP A 65 2.87 1.75 4.65
N SER A 66 1.84 0.95 4.89
CA SER A 66 1.70 -0.39 4.31
C SER A 66 1.60 -0.34 2.79
N ASP A 67 0.80 0.58 2.24
CA ASP A 67 0.73 0.79 0.79
C ASP A 67 2.09 1.27 0.23
N PHE A 68 2.74 2.20 0.91
CA PHE A 68 4.05 2.70 0.50
C PHE A 68 5.09 1.58 0.44
N PHE A 69 5.19 0.72 1.45
CA PHE A 69 6.08 -0.45 1.42
C PHE A 69 5.73 -1.39 0.27
N SER A 70 4.44 -1.63 0.03
CA SER A 70 3.97 -2.43 -1.10
C SER A 70 4.46 -1.86 -2.43
N LEU A 71 4.30 -0.56 -2.65
CA LEU A 71 4.76 0.12 -3.86
C LEU A 71 6.28 0.02 -4.02
N MET A 72 7.04 0.28 -2.95
CA MET A 72 8.50 0.29 -2.97
C MET A 72 9.08 -1.09 -3.28
N LEU A 73 8.56 -2.14 -2.66
CA LEU A 73 9.09 -3.49 -2.78
C LEU A 73 8.58 -4.26 -4.01
N THR A 74 7.58 -3.71 -4.70
CA THR A 74 7.08 -4.27 -5.97
C THR A 74 7.42 -3.40 -7.18
N ASN A 75 8.36 -2.49 -7.06
CA ASN A 75 8.89 -1.73 -8.16
C ASN A 75 9.58 -2.63 -9.19
N THR A 76 9.50 -2.26 -10.46
CA THR A 76 10.14 -2.98 -11.56
C THR A 76 10.96 -2.04 -12.44
N PRO A 77 11.92 -2.58 -13.23
CA PRO A 77 12.63 -1.79 -14.20
C PRO A 77 11.66 -1.05 -15.15
N GLY A 78 11.98 0.18 -15.49
CA GLY A 78 11.21 0.98 -16.43
C GLY A 78 10.02 1.74 -15.84
N TYR A 79 9.72 1.60 -14.55
CA TYR A 79 8.75 2.48 -13.90
C TYR A 79 9.25 3.91 -13.82
N THR A 80 8.33 4.84 -13.96
CA THR A 80 8.55 6.29 -13.91
C THR A 80 7.61 6.94 -12.89
N ALA A 81 7.85 8.21 -12.59
CA ALA A 81 7.01 8.98 -11.69
C ALA A 81 5.52 8.97 -12.07
N THR A 82 5.23 8.93 -13.37
CA THR A 82 3.86 8.91 -13.91
C THR A 82 3.30 7.51 -14.13
N THR A 83 4.08 6.46 -13.84
CA THR A 83 3.56 5.09 -13.90
C THR A 83 2.52 4.89 -12.80
N ALA A 84 1.26 4.74 -13.21
CA ALA A 84 0.15 4.57 -12.28
C ALA A 84 0.09 3.14 -11.74
N ARG A 85 -0.02 3.01 -10.42
CA ARG A 85 0.05 1.74 -9.70
C ARG A 85 -1.14 1.56 -8.76
N GLY A 86 -1.80 0.39 -8.80
CA GLY A 86 -2.84 0.02 -7.84
C GLY A 86 -2.31 -0.92 -6.76
N ILE A 87 -3.07 -1.04 -5.68
CA ILE A 87 -2.84 -2.01 -4.60
C ILE A 87 -3.90 -3.11 -4.67
N GLY A 88 -3.49 -4.38 -4.50
CA GLY A 88 -4.43 -5.50 -4.48
C GLY A 88 -5.11 -5.78 -5.83
N THR A 89 -4.48 -5.43 -6.94
CA THR A 89 -5.06 -5.60 -8.29
C THR A 89 -5.24 -7.06 -8.68
N TYR A 90 -4.35 -7.94 -8.22
CA TYR A 90 -4.51 -9.39 -8.40
C TYR A 90 -5.71 -9.90 -7.61
N SER A 91 -5.83 -9.54 -6.33
CA SER A 91 -6.92 -9.97 -5.45
C SER A 91 -8.30 -9.50 -5.91
N THR A 92 -8.36 -8.29 -6.47
CA THR A 92 -9.61 -7.72 -7.03
C THR A 92 -9.91 -8.19 -8.44
N ASN A 93 -9.04 -9.00 -9.05
CA ASN A 93 -9.15 -9.43 -10.44
C ASN A 93 -9.26 -8.26 -11.43
N THR A 94 -8.50 -7.21 -11.20
CA THR A 94 -8.43 -6.03 -12.06
C THR A 94 -7.07 -5.97 -12.78
N ALA A 95 -6.97 -5.15 -13.82
CA ALA A 95 -5.70 -4.90 -14.48
C ALA A 95 -4.70 -4.27 -13.51
N THR A 96 -3.41 -4.53 -13.67
CA THR A 96 -2.33 -3.94 -12.87
C THR A 96 -2.31 -2.40 -12.91
N THR A 97 -2.92 -1.84 -13.94
CA THR A 97 -3.10 -0.40 -14.15
C THR A 97 -4.38 0.16 -13.53
N ALA A 98 -5.21 -0.67 -12.88
CA ALA A 98 -6.41 -0.22 -12.14
C ALA A 98 -6.05 0.17 -10.70
N GLY A 99 -6.96 0.83 -10.00
CA GLY A 99 -6.77 1.25 -8.60
C GLY A 99 -6.66 0.09 -7.59
N GLY A 100 -7.25 -1.05 -7.94
CA GLY A 100 -7.35 -2.19 -7.02
C GLY A 100 -8.33 -1.90 -5.88
N ILE A 101 -7.84 -1.90 -4.65
CA ILE A 101 -8.62 -1.65 -3.44
C ILE A 101 -8.68 -0.17 -3.02
N ARG A 102 -7.94 0.70 -3.71
CA ARG A 102 -7.88 2.14 -3.39
C ARG A 102 -8.75 2.95 -4.36
N GLN A 103 -9.07 4.17 -3.96
CA GLN A 103 -9.87 5.08 -4.77
C GLN A 103 -9.10 5.51 -6.03
N TYR A 104 -7.84 5.87 -5.87
CA TYR A 104 -6.96 6.29 -6.95
C TYR A 104 -5.74 5.37 -7.08
N ARG A 105 -5.10 5.45 -8.23
CA ARG A 105 -3.81 4.81 -8.49
C ARG A 105 -2.68 5.71 -8.00
N TYR A 106 -1.67 5.14 -7.40
CA TYR A 106 -0.49 5.87 -6.99
C TYR A 106 0.36 6.30 -8.19
N THR A 107 0.54 7.58 -8.36
CA THR A 107 1.30 8.24 -9.42
C THR A 107 1.52 9.71 -9.04
N THR A 108 2.56 10.35 -9.59
CA THR A 108 2.77 11.79 -9.44
C THR A 108 1.94 12.63 -10.42
N ASP A 109 1.18 11.98 -11.29
CA ASP A 109 0.25 12.65 -12.22
C ASP A 109 -1.06 12.99 -11.51
N MET A 110 -1.24 14.25 -11.15
CA MET A 110 -2.43 14.74 -10.47
C MET A 110 -3.73 14.65 -11.29
N SER A 111 -3.64 14.41 -12.59
CA SER A 111 -4.83 14.11 -13.39
C SER A 111 -5.36 12.69 -13.15
N VAL A 112 -4.53 11.81 -12.58
CA VAL A 112 -4.84 10.41 -12.28
C VAL A 112 -5.04 10.20 -10.78
N ASN A 113 -4.24 10.86 -9.94
CA ASN A 113 -4.39 10.86 -8.49
C ASN A 113 -4.39 12.33 -8.00
N PRO A 114 -5.58 12.91 -7.81
CA PRO A 114 -5.70 14.31 -7.44
C PRO A 114 -5.55 14.57 -5.94
N HIS A 115 -5.23 13.56 -5.14
CA HIS A 115 -5.15 13.72 -3.69
C HIS A 115 -4.21 14.84 -3.25
N THR A 116 -4.72 15.63 -2.32
CA THR A 116 -4.00 16.67 -1.62
C THR A 116 -4.17 16.50 -0.10
N TYR A 117 -3.38 17.19 0.69
CA TYR A 117 -3.56 17.19 2.15
C TYR A 117 -4.97 17.66 2.58
N ALA A 118 -5.59 18.57 1.82
CA ALA A 118 -6.92 19.08 2.12
C ALA A 118 -8.01 17.99 2.10
N ASP A 119 -7.79 16.92 1.33
CA ASP A 119 -8.75 15.80 1.23
C ASP A 119 -8.88 15.02 2.54
N THR A 120 -7.91 15.14 3.45
CA THR A 120 -8.01 14.56 4.80
C THR A 120 -9.25 15.05 5.55
N ASN A 121 -9.72 16.27 5.28
CA ASN A 121 -10.94 16.83 5.88
C ASN A 121 -12.22 16.11 5.43
N THR A 122 -12.17 15.36 4.34
CA THR A 122 -13.35 14.70 3.73
C THR A 122 -13.36 13.19 3.95
N THR A 123 -12.31 12.62 4.54
CA THR A 123 -12.20 11.17 4.76
C THR A 123 -13.08 10.64 5.87
N GLY A 124 -13.63 11.51 6.71
CA GLY A 124 -14.36 11.12 7.93
C GLY A 124 -13.50 10.35 8.94
N GLY A 125 -12.17 10.50 8.86
CA GLY A 125 -11.22 9.78 9.71
C GLY A 125 -11.07 8.30 9.36
N GLN A 126 -11.46 7.87 8.15
CA GLN A 126 -11.29 6.47 7.74
C GLN A 126 -9.81 6.14 7.51
N PRO A 127 -9.21 5.19 8.23
CA PRO A 127 -7.77 4.91 8.17
C PRO A 127 -7.26 4.59 6.77
N HIS A 128 -8.06 3.86 5.97
CA HIS A 128 -7.71 3.54 4.59
C HIS A 128 -7.66 4.79 3.70
N ALA A 129 -8.65 5.69 3.82
CA ALA A 129 -8.70 6.92 3.02
C ALA A 129 -7.61 7.92 3.44
N VAL A 130 -7.39 8.11 4.74
CA VAL A 130 -6.28 8.92 5.27
C VAL A 130 -4.94 8.32 4.85
N GLY A 131 -4.81 7.01 4.94
CA GLY A 131 -3.62 6.26 4.53
C GLY A 131 -3.32 6.40 3.04
N GLU A 132 -4.34 6.39 2.17
CA GLU A 132 -4.15 6.60 0.73
C GLU A 132 -3.56 7.97 0.43
N ILE A 133 -4.04 9.03 1.10
CA ILE A 133 -3.49 10.38 0.97
C ILE A 133 -2.03 10.42 1.47
N TRP A 134 -1.75 9.81 2.62
CA TRP A 134 -0.41 9.72 3.17
C TRP A 134 0.55 8.98 2.25
N ALA A 135 0.15 7.82 1.71
CA ALA A 135 0.95 7.05 0.77
C ALA A 135 1.21 7.82 -0.54
N THR A 136 0.24 8.60 -1.02
CA THR A 136 0.41 9.48 -2.19
C THR A 136 1.52 10.50 -1.94
N MET A 137 1.55 11.14 -0.78
CA MET A 137 2.62 12.08 -0.42
C MET A 137 3.99 11.38 -0.33
N LEU A 138 4.05 10.19 0.28
CA LEU A 138 5.28 9.40 0.35
C LEU A 138 5.75 8.93 -1.03
N TRP A 139 4.81 8.65 -1.94
CA TRP A 139 5.12 8.27 -3.32
C TRP A 139 5.70 9.44 -4.12
N ASP A 140 5.18 10.65 -3.92
CA ASP A 140 5.76 11.87 -4.50
C ASP A 140 7.17 12.13 -3.97
N LEU A 141 7.37 11.97 -2.65
CA LEU A 141 8.69 12.06 -2.03
C LEU A 141 9.66 11.05 -2.66
N HIS A 142 9.23 9.79 -2.84
CA HIS A 142 10.05 8.77 -3.48
C HIS A 142 10.54 9.20 -4.86
N TRP A 143 9.65 9.69 -5.71
CA TRP A 143 10.03 10.09 -7.05
C TRP A 143 10.88 11.36 -7.08
N LYS A 144 10.70 12.29 -6.14
CA LYS A 144 11.61 13.44 -5.96
C LYS A 144 13.01 13.00 -5.51
N MET A 145 13.10 12.02 -4.64
CA MET A 145 14.38 11.43 -4.25
C MET A 145 15.01 10.64 -5.40
N ALA A 146 14.22 9.91 -6.17
CA ALA A 146 14.67 9.18 -7.34
C ALA A 146 15.19 10.13 -8.45
N GLU A 147 14.54 11.26 -8.67
CA GLU A 147 15.00 12.32 -9.57
C GLU A 147 16.37 12.86 -9.15
N LYS A 148 16.58 13.08 -7.86
CA LYS A 148 17.80 13.68 -7.32
C LYS A 148 18.98 12.71 -7.21
N TYR A 149 18.73 11.45 -6.81
CA TYR A 149 19.77 10.48 -6.45
C TYR A 149 19.76 9.21 -7.32
N GLY A 150 18.88 9.14 -8.32
CA GLY A 150 18.70 8.00 -9.21
C GLY A 150 17.65 7.01 -8.71
N TYR A 151 16.85 6.52 -9.66
CA TYR A 151 15.90 5.45 -9.42
C TYR A 151 16.60 4.10 -9.42
N ASN A 152 16.23 3.25 -8.47
CA ASN A 152 16.58 1.83 -8.51
C ASN A 152 15.37 1.01 -8.03
N TYR A 153 14.90 0.10 -8.87
CA TYR A 153 13.81 -0.80 -8.51
C TYR A 153 14.23 -1.81 -7.42
N ASP A 154 15.51 -2.21 -7.41
CA ASP A 154 16.09 -3.02 -6.35
C ASP A 154 16.68 -2.09 -5.28
N ILE A 155 15.94 -1.93 -4.19
CA ILE A 155 16.32 -1.05 -3.08
C ILE A 155 17.57 -1.54 -2.33
N THR A 156 17.97 -2.80 -2.51
CA THR A 156 19.16 -3.40 -1.87
C THR A 156 20.42 -3.24 -2.70
N ALA A 157 20.29 -3.05 -4.01
CA ALA A 157 21.42 -3.01 -4.93
C ALA A 157 22.29 -1.75 -4.78
N ASN A 158 21.70 -0.62 -4.34
CA ASN A 158 22.42 0.64 -4.15
C ASN A 158 21.80 1.47 -3.02
N ALA A 159 22.42 1.43 -1.85
CA ALA A 159 22.00 2.19 -0.67
C ALA A 159 22.00 3.73 -0.87
N ASN A 160 22.71 4.23 -1.89
CA ASN A 160 22.75 5.66 -2.22
C ASN A 160 21.69 6.07 -3.26
N SER A 161 20.93 5.14 -3.83
CA SER A 161 19.83 5.46 -4.74
C SER A 161 18.73 6.26 -4.04
N GLY A 162 17.98 7.03 -4.79
CA GLY A 162 16.82 7.76 -4.29
C GLY A 162 15.78 6.82 -3.68
N SER A 163 15.59 5.65 -4.28
CA SER A 163 14.68 4.61 -3.78
C SER A 163 15.07 4.13 -2.38
N ALA A 164 16.35 3.74 -2.19
CA ALA A 164 16.87 3.28 -0.90
C ALA A 164 16.86 4.39 0.15
N LYS A 165 17.26 5.62 -0.23
CA LYS A 165 17.24 6.77 0.68
C LYS A 165 15.82 7.15 1.13
N THR A 166 14.84 7.03 0.25
CA THR A 166 13.44 7.27 0.63
C THR A 166 12.98 6.27 1.67
N LEU A 167 13.28 4.99 1.44
CA LEU A 167 12.91 3.96 2.41
C LEU A 167 13.60 4.19 3.77
N GLN A 168 14.90 4.51 3.77
CA GLN A 168 15.63 4.85 4.99
C GLN A 168 15.08 6.07 5.73
N LEU A 169 14.52 7.04 5.01
CA LEU A 169 13.92 8.23 5.61
C LEU A 169 12.56 7.95 6.23
N VAL A 170 11.80 7.01 5.67
CA VAL A 170 10.43 6.69 6.07
C VAL A 170 10.40 5.64 7.20
N THR A 171 11.45 4.81 7.34
CA THR A 171 11.58 3.80 8.41
C THR A 171 12.52 4.26 9.53
#